data_60df926f8d4e26a878a8b30cafa01a8f
#
_entry.id   60df926f8d4e26a878a8b30cafa01a8f
#
_cell.length_a   1.000
_cell.length_b   1.000
_cell.length_c   1.000
_cell.angle_alpha   90.00
_cell.angle_beta   90.00
_cell.angle_gamma   90.00
#
_symmetry.space_group_name_H-M   'P 1'
#
loop_
_entity.id
_entity.type
_entity.pdbx_description
1 polymer ?
#
loop_
_entity_poly.entity_id
_entity_poly.type
_entity_poly.pdbx_seq_one_letter_code
_entity_poly.pdbx_strand_id
1 'polypeptide(L)'
;MLTGILSGVTPIAFIGGANYAQYVREGSMVALAVDSAERSPLFPDAPTLAELGEPGLPGTLLALVAPAGVPEPIIAKVYNDVAAVMNEPEFRKRHVTDRGLAPVVDTPAQFMEFLKRERTATGALVKEAGIEPQ
;
A
#
# COMPACT_ATOMS: atom_id res chain seq x y z
N MET A 1 -0.22 -19.32 -0.92
CA MET A 1 -1.41 -18.53 -0.54
C MET A 1 -2.53 -18.61 -1.59
N LEU A 2 -2.33 -18.23 -2.85
CA LEU A 2 -3.36 -18.31 -3.91
C LEU A 2 -3.98 -19.71 -4.04
N THR A 3 -3.16 -20.75 -4.13
CA THR A 3 -3.62 -22.14 -4.21
C THR A 3 -4.51 -22.54 -3.03
N GLY A 4 -4.16 -22.08 -1.81
CA GLY A 4 -4.93 -22.37 -0.60
C GLY A 4 -6.32 -21.72 -0.61
N ILE A 5 -6.44 -20.50 -1.15
CA ILE A 5 -7.73 -19.80 -1.28
C ILE A 5 -8.58 -20.51 -2.33
N LEU A 6 -8.05 -20.76 -3.53
CA LEU A 6 -8.79 -21.40 -4.64
C LEU A 6 -9.22 -22.84 -4.31
N SER A 7 -8.46 -23.54 -3.48
CA SER A 7 -8.83 -24.90 -3.03
C SER A 7 -9.75 -24.92 -1.80
N GLY A 8 -10.06 -23.75 -1.21
CA GLY A 8 -10.88 -23.63 -0.01
C GLY A 8 -10.17 -24.01 1.30
N VAL A 9 -8.88 -24.35 1.27
CA VAL A 9 -8.08 -24.64 2.47
C VAL A 9 -7.88 -23.40 3.34
N THR A 10 -7.73 -22.24 2.70
CA THR A 10 -7.66 -20.93 3.36
C THR A 10 -8.86 -20.10 2.92
N PRO A 11 -9.97 -20.09 3.65
CA PRO A 11 -11.22 -19.47 3.19
C PRO A 11 -11.17 -17.94 3.13
N ILE A 12 -10.30 -17.30 3.92
CA ILE A 12 -10.13 -15.84 3.98
C ILE A 12 -8.64 -15.52 4.02
N ALA A 13 -8.21 -14.46 3.32
CA ALA A 13 -6.84 -13.97 3.37
C ALA A 13 -6.79 -12.45 3.23
N PHE A 14 -5.80 -11.83 3.86
CA PHE A 14 -5.42 -10.44 3.67
C PHE A 14 -4.19 -10.38 2.75
N ILE A 15 -4.37 -9.83 1.54
CA ILE A 15 -3.38 -9.93 0.46
C ILE A 15 -3.40 -8.71 -0.46
N GLY A 16 -2.28 -8.45 -1.13
CA GLY A 16 -2.21 -7.37 -2.14
C GLY A 16 -3.11 -7.65 -3.35
N GLY A 17 -4.05 -6.73 -3.61
CA GLY A 17 -5.17 -6.94 -4.53
C GLY A 17 -4.81 -7.11 -6.00
N ALA A 18 -3.74 -6.46 -6.50
CA ALA A 18 -3.42 -6.43 -7.94
C ALA A 18 -3.30 -7.82 -8.58
N ASN A 19 -2.68 -8.77 -7.87
CA ASN A 19 -2.45 -10.13 -8.38
C ASN A 19 -3.70 -11.01 -8.34
N TYR A 20 -4.78 -10.54 -7.70
CA TYR A 20 -6.00 -11.32 -7.46
C TYR A 20 -7.23 -10.71 -8.16
N ALA A 21 -7.10 -9.53 -8.73
CA ALA A 21 -8.19 -8.84 -9.39
C ALA A 21 -8.84 -9.67 -10.53
N GLN A 22 -8.06 -10.47 -11.24
CA GLN A 22 -8.61 -11.37 -12.26
C GLN A 22 -9.55 -12.43 -11.67
N TYR A 23 -9.19 -13.04 -10.52
CA TYR A 23 -10.00 -14.09 -9.89
C TYR A 23 -11.30 -13.55 -9.30
N VAL A 24 -11.29 -12.27 -8.86
CA VAL A 24 -12.51 -11.58 -8.44
C VAL A 24 -13.42 -11.32 -9.65
N ARG A 25 -12.86 -10.86 -10.77
CA ARG A 25 -13.63 -10.66 -12.02
C ARG A 25 -14.20 -11.96 -12.59
N GLU A 26 -13.47 -13.07 -12.46
CA GLU A 26 -13.89 -14.40 -12.87
C GLU A 26 -14.87 -15.07 -11.89
N GLY A 27 -15.13 -14.44 -10.73
CA GLY A 27 -16.05 -14.95 -9.71
C GLY A 27 -15.51 -16.10 -8.86
N SER A 28 -14.22 -16.45 -9.01
CA SER A 28 -13.57 -17.48 -8.19
C SER A 28 -13.09 -16.99 -6.83
N MET A 29 -13.11 -15.68 -6.63
CA MET A 29 -12.85 -14.99 -5.35
C MET A 29 -13.83 -13.84 -5.16
N VAL A 30 -14.05 -13.44 -3.90
CA VAL A 30 -14.83 -12.26 -3.53
C VAL A 30 -13.94 -11.31 -2.75
N ALA A 31 -13.87 -10.04 -3.17
CA ALA A 31 -13.25 -8.98 -2.39
C ALA A 31 -14.25 -8.54 -1.31
N LEU A 32 -13.93 -8.78 -0.03
CA LEU A 32 -14.81 -8.46 1.10
C LEU A 32 -14.66 -7.00 1.54
N ALA A 33 -13.44 -6.50 1.55
CA ALA A 33 -13.10 -5.12 1.87
C ALA A 33 -11.73 -4.77 1.30
N VAL A 34 -11.43 -3.48 1.20
CA VAL A 34 -10.10 -2.96 0.84
C VAL A 34 -9.57 -2.08 1.97
N ASP A 35 -8.26 -2.16 2.21
CA ASP A 35 -7.56 -1.34 3.17
C ASP A 35 -6.88 -0.15 2.46
N SER A 36 -7.68 0.83 2.13
CA SER A 36 -7.27 2.08 1.48
C SER A 36 -8.20 3.22 1.89
N ALA A 37 -7.75 4.46 1.74
CA ALA A 37 -8.56 5.64 2.08
C ALA A 37 -9.84 5.75 1.22
N GLU A 38 -9.76 5.26 -0.02
CA GLU A 38 -10.86 5.25 -0.98
C GLU A 38 -11.02 3.83 -1.56
N ARG A 39 -12.19 3.53 -2.13
CA ARG A 39 -12.45 2.25 -2.80
C ARG A 39 -11.47 2.03 -3.95
N SER A 40 -10.96 0.82 -4.06
CA SER A 40 -10.02 0.46 -5.13
C SER A 40 -10.73 0.39 -6.48
N PRO A 41 -10.19 1.01 -7.54
CA PRO A 41 -10.71 0.82 -8.89
C PRO A 41 -10.64 -0.63 -9.38
N LEU A 42 -9.81 -1.47 -8.77
CA LEU A 42 -9.76 -2.91 -9.05
C LEU A 42 -10.94 -3.68 -8.44
N PHE A 43 -11.54 -3.15 -7.36
CA PHE A 43 -12.63 -3.76 -6.60
C PHE A 43 -13.67 -2.68 -6.23
N PRO A 44 -14.38 -2.10 -7.22
CA PRO A 44 -15.27 -0.95 -6.98
C PRO A 44 -16.44 -1.27 -6.05
N ASP A 45 -16.86 -2.53 -6.00
CA ASP A 45 -17.97 -2.98 -5.17
C ASP A 45 -17.54 -3.32 -3.73
N ALA A 46 -16.23 -3.47 -3.47
CA ALA A 46 -15.74 -3.76 -2.13
C ALA A 46 -15.66 -2.45 -1.31
N PRO A 47 -16.26 -2.42 -0.10
CA PRO A 47 -16.13 -1.27 0.80
C PRO A 47 -14.70 -1.13 1.32
N THR A 48 -14.34 0.06 1.79
CA THR A 48 -13.11 0.24 2.58
C THR A 48 -13.32 -0.24 4.02
N LEU A 49 -12.24 -0.57 4.73
CA LEU A 49 -12.32 -0.87 6.17
C LEU A 49 -12.90 0.30 6.95
N ALA A 50 -12.57 1.55 6.57
CA ALA A 50 -13.12 2.75 7.18
C ALA A 50 -14.65 2.86 7.01
N GLU A 51 -15.20 2.50 5.83
CA GLU A 51 -16.65 2.44 5.61
C GLU A 51 -17.34 1.39 6.49
N LEU A 52 -16.61 0.36 6.91
CA LEU A 52 -17.10 -0.68 7.82
C LEU A 52 -16.90 -0.32 9.30
N GLY A 53 -16.34 0.85 9.61
CA GLY A 53 -16.11 1.32 10.98
C GLY A 53 -14.78 0.85 11.59
N GLU A 54 -13.92 0.21 10.78
CA GLU A 54 -12.62 -0.27 11.23
C GLU A 54 -11.52 0.75 10.89
N PRO A 55 -10.52 0.96 11.76
CA PRO A 55 -9.51 2.00 11.56
C PRO A 55 -8.56 1.75 10.39
N GLY A 56 -8.63 0.60 9.74
CA GLY A 56 -7.66 0.18 8.74
C GLY A 56 -6.35 -0.35 9.35
N LEU A 57 -5.56 -0.98 8.53
CA LEU A 57 -4.22 -1.48 8.89
C LEU A 57 -3.16 -0.61 8.21
N PRO A 58 -1.93 -0.54 8.75
CA PRO A 58 -0.82 0.09 8.03
C PRO A 58 -0.64 -0.55 6.66
N GLY A 59 -0.83 0.24 5.61
CA GLY A 59 -0.78 -0.24 4.23
C GLY A 59 0.64 -0.63 3.79
N THR A 60 0.75 -1.31 2.64
CA THR A 60 2.05 -1.57 2.02
C THR A 60 2.66 -0.27 1.49
N LEU A 61 3.84 0.07 1.99
CA LEU A 61 4.61 1.22 1.55
C LEU A 61 5.74 0.77 0.61
N LEU A 62 5.84 1.37 -0.56
CA LEU A 62 6.98 1.27 -1.44
C LEU A 62 7.74 2.60 -1.41
N ALA A 63 8.98 2.57 -0.97
CA ALA A 63 9.79 3.77 -0.79
C ALA A 63 11.19 3.60 -1.39
N LEU A 64 11.73 4.69 -1.93
CA LEU A 64 13.14 4.80 -2.27
C LEU A 64 13.87 5.41 -1.07
N VAL A 65 14.91 4.71 -0.60
CA VAL A 65 15.71 5.14 0.55
C VAL A 65 17.18 5.24 0.18
N ALA A 66 17.91 6.09 0.89
CA ALA A 66 19.34 6.28 0.73
C ALA A 66 20.06 6.11 2.07
N PRO A 67 21.35 5.75 2.09
CA PRO A 67 22.15 5.74 3.30
C PRO A 67 22.17 7.10 4.02
N ALA A 68 22.38 7.08 5.33
CA ALA A 68 22.59 8.32 6.08
C ALA A 68 23.86 9.05 5.59
N GLY A 69 23.79 10.39 5.55
CA GLY A 69 24.94 11.23 5.17
C GLY A 69 25.08 11.47 3.66
N VAL A 70 24.16 11.00 2.82
CA VAL A 70 24.14 11.39 1.40
C VAL A 70 23.90 12.91 1.32
N PRO A 71 24.72 13.65 0.53
CA PRO A 71 24.58 15.10 0.39
C PRO A 71 23.20 15.51 -0.13
N GLU A 72 22.64 16.58 0.46
CA GLU A 72 21.31 17.10 0.08
C GLU A 72 21.12 17.35 -1.42
N PRO A 73 22.08 17.87 -2.20
CA PRO A 73 21.92 18.05 -3.64
C PRO A 73 21.69 16.72 -4.39
N ILE A 74 22.26 15.61 -3.90
CA ILE A 74 22.06 14.29 -4.50
C ILE A 74 20.66 13.80 -4.19
N ILE A 75 20.19 13.94 -2.95
CA ILE A 75 18.83 13.59 -2.55
C ILE A 75 17.81 14.38 -3.38
N ALA A 76 18.00 15.70 -3.50
CA ALA A 76 17.13 16.56 -4.27
C ALA A 76 17.09 16.16 -5.77
N LYS A 77 18.26 15.84 -6.34
CA LYS A 77 18.32 15.39 -7.75
C LYS A 77 17.54 14.08 -7.93
N VAL A 78 17.80 13.07 -7.10
CA VAL A 78 17.12 11.77 -7.19
C VAL A 78 15.60 11.94 -7.01
N TYR A 79 15.17 12.74 -6.03
CA TYR A 79 13.76 13.05 -5.83
C TYR A 79 13.13 13.67 -7.09
N ASN A 80 13.76 14.69 -7.67
CA ASN A 80 13.24 15.37 -8.86
C ASN A 80 13.14 14.43 -10.06
N ASP A 81 14.14 13.58 -10.28
CA ASP A 81 14.16 12.61 -11.37
C ASP A 81 13.04 11.57 -11.21
N VAL A 82 12.87 11.03 -10.00
CA VAL A 82 11.81 10.07 -9.68
C VAL A 82 10.44 10.73 -9.77
N ALA A 83 10.27 11.95 -9.25
CA ALA A 83 9.02 12.69 -9.31
C ALA A 83 8.61 12.97 -10.76
N ALA A 84 9.56 13.31 -11.63
CA ALA A 84 9.30 13.51 -13.05
C ALA A 84 8.72 12.23 -13.70
N VAL A 85 9.36 11.07 -13.47
CA VAL A 85 8.88 9.77 -13.99
C VAL A 85 7.53 9.38 -13.40
N MET A 86 7.37 9.53 -12.08
CA MET A 86 6.12 9.21 -11.38
C MET A 86 4.94 10.10 -11.79
N ASN A 87 5.20 11.31 -12.27
CA ASN A 87 4.19 12.22 -12.78
C ASN A 87 3.86 12.01 -14.27
N GLU A 88 4.63 11.18 -14.98
CA GLU A 88 4.33 10.83 -16.36
C GLU A 88 3.07 9.95 -16.41
N PRO A 89 1.99 10.37 -17.14
CA PRO A 89 0.69 9.70 -17.10
C PRO A 89 0.73 8.22 -17.48
N GLU A 90 1.46 7.87 -18.55
CA GLU A 90 1.57 6.49 -19.02
C GLU A 90 2.33 5.60 -18.02
N PHE A 91 3.43 6.12 -17.46
CA PHE A 91 4.18 5.41 -16.42
C PHE A 91 3.31 5.18 -15.18
N ARG A 92 2.66 6.24 -14.68
CA ARG A 92 1.76 6.18 -13.51
C ARG A 92 0.65 5.17 -13.73
N LYS A 93 -0.02 5.24 -14.89
CA LYS A 93 -1.08 4.30 -15.20
C LYS A 93 -0.57 2.86 -15.18
N ARG A 94 0.43 2.54 -16.00
CA ARG A 94 0.91 1.17 -16.23
C ARG A 94 1.59 0.54 -15.03
N HIS A 95 2.35 1.33 -14.25
CA HIS A 95 3.24 0.80 -13.21
C HIS A 95 2.76 1.07 -11.79
N VAL A 96 1.76 1.92 -11.61
CA VAL A 96 1.22 2.26 -10.29
C VAL A 96 -0.27 1.93 -10.21
N THR A 97 -1.13 2.64 -10.93
CA THR A 97 -2.59 2.50 -10.75
C THR A 97 -3.15 1.18 -11.28
N ASP A 98 -2.69 0.70 -12.43
CA ASP A 98 -3.09 -0.62 -12.95
C ASP A 98 -2.61 -1.78 -12.07
N ARG A 99 -1.68 -1.50 -11.15
CA ARG A 99 -1.21 -2.44 -10.12
C ARG A 99 -1.91 -2.29 -8.76
N GLY A 100 -2.93 -1.44 -8.69
CA GLY A 100 -3.69 -1.22 -7.46
C GLY A 100 -2.93 -0.42 -6.40
N LEU A 101 -1.89 0.32 -6.80
CA LEU A 101 -1.13 1.18 -5.92
C LEU A 101 -1.64 2.62 -6.02
N ALA A 102 -1.64 3.35 -4.91
CA ALA A 102 -1.89 4.78 -4.89
C ALA A 102 -0.57 5.54 -5.18
N PRO A 103 -0.54 6.42 -6.18
CA PRO A 103 0.66 7.20 -6.47
C PRO A 103 0.84 8.30 -5.41
N VAL A 104 1.92 8.20 -4.66
CA VAL A 104 2.35 9.23 -3.71
C VAL A 104 3.73 9.74 -4.14
N VAL A 105 3.87 11.05 -4.28
CA VAL A 105 5.12 11.72 -4.67
C VAL A 105 5.42 12.80 -3.64
N ASP A 106 5.57 12.37 -2.39
CA ASP A 106 5.94 13.26 -1.29
C ASP A 106 7.38 13.72 -1.40
N THR A 107 7.63 14.96 -1.00
CA THR A 107 9.00 15.44 -0.81
C THR A 107 9.69 14.63 0.29
N PRO A 108 11.04 14.58 0.32
CA PRO A 108 11.76 13.87 1.38
C PRO A 108 11.33 14.30 2.80
N ALA A 109 11.07 15.58 3.02
CA ALA A 109 10.61 16.09 4.31
C ALA A 109 9.19 15.58 4.67
N GLN A 110 8.23 15.63 3.73
CA GLN A 110 6.88 15.11 3.92
C GLN A 110 6.90 13.60 4.19
N PHE A 111 7.74 12.86 3.45
CA PHE A 111 7.89 11.43 3.66
C PHE A 111 8.47 11.10 5.05
N MET A 112 9.45 11.87 5.55
CA MET A 112 9.98 11.70 6.90
C MET A 112 8.91 11.95 7.99
N GLU A 113 8.05 12.95 7.82
CA GLU A 113 6.93 13.20 8.73
C GLU A 113 5.88 12.07 8.67
N PHE A 114 5.61 11.56 7.48
CA PHE A 114 4.75 10.38 7.31
C PHE A 114 5.33 9.18 8.08
N LEU A 115 6.62 8.86 7.91
CA LEU A 115 7.27 7.74 8.60
C LEU A 115 7.22 7.87 10.13
N LYS A 116 7.36 9.08 10.67
CA LYS A 116 7.24 9.31 12.13
C LYS A 116 5.83 8.98 12.63
N ARG A 117 4.80 9.39 11.90
CA ARG A 117 3.40 9.08 12.24
C ARG A 117 3.13 7.58 12.18
N GLU A 118 3.52 6.93 11.09
CA GLU A 118 3.36 5.49 10.89
C GLU A 118 4.07 4.68 11.97
N ARG A 119 5.29 5.08 12.33
CA ARG A 119 6.04 4.44 13.42
C ARG A 119 5.29 4.52 14.75
N THR A 120 4.68 5.66 15.03
CA THR A 120 3.91 5.86 16.28
C THR A 120 2.63 5.01 16.26
N ALA A 121 1.89 5.02 15.16
CA ALA A 121 0.66 4.25 15.00
C ALA A 121 0.93 2.74 15.06
N THR A 122 1.91 2.26 14.30
CA THR A 122 2.32 0.85 14.29
C THR A 122 2.82 0.41 15.67
N GLY A 123 3.59 1.26 16.35
CA GLY A 123 4.06 0.97 17.71
C GLY A 123 2.91 0.82 18.72
N ALA A 124 1.84 1.59 18.57
CA ALA A 124 0.63 1.43 19.39
C ALA A 124 -0.05 0.10 19.12
N LEU A 125 -0.24 -0.27 17.85
CA LEU A 125 -0.85 -1.56 17.45
C LEU A 125 -0.04 -2.77 17.93
N VAL A 126 1.30 -2.72 17.79
CA VAL A 126 2.21 -3.77 18.27
C VAL A 126 2.05 -3.98 19.78
N LYS A 127 1.97 -2.87 20.54
CA LYS A 127 1.77 -2.90 21.99
C LYS A 127 0.40 -3.46 22.37
N GLU A 128 -0.66 -3.04 21.67
CA GLU A 128 -2.02 -3.53 21.88
C GLU A 128 -2.14 -5.02 21.57
N ALA A 129 -1.47 -5.49 20.53
CA ALA A 129 -1.41 -6.91 20.16
C ALA A 129 -0.54 -7.77 21.11
N GLY A 130 0.11 -7.17 22.11
CA GLY A 130 0.98 -7.89 23.05
C GLY A 130 2.25 -8.46 22.41
N ILE A 131 2.69 -7.89 21.28
CA ILE A 131 3.90 -8.32 20.58
C ILE A 131 5.10 -7.59 21.21
N GLU A 132 6.04 -8.35 21.78
CA GLU A 132 7.28 -7.79 22.29
C GLU A 132 8.30 -7.62 21.12
N PRO A 133 8.96 -6.44 21.00
CA PRO A 133 10.03 -6.26 20.05
C PRO A 133 11.19 -7.21 20.37
N GLN A 134 11.67 -7.91 19.33
CA GLN A 134 12.86 -8.75 19.43
C GLN A 134 14.13 -7.93 19.20
#